data_267695e8ce23bc9aa15fdb2f130490ec
#
_entry.id   267695e8ce23bc9aa15fdb2f130490ec
#
_cell.length_a   1.000
_cell.length_b   1.000
_cell.length_c   1.000
_cell.angle_alpha   90.00
_cell.angle_beta   90.00
_cell.angle_gamma   90.00
#
_symmetry.space_group_name_H-M   'P 1'
#
loop_
_entity.id
_entity.type
_entity.pdbx_description
1 polymer ?
#
loop_
_entity_poly.entity_id
_entity_poly.type
_entity_poly.pdbx_seq_one_letter_code
_entity_poly.pdbx_strand_id
1 'polypeptide(L)'
;MFPGASEPFVDLSTGINPDPYPLPRIPVDRFARLPDAAAIGALAAVAVRAYGAVSAVHVVPAPGSQILLPLVAGLIRPGRAAVVAPAYGELARAAALAGHDVSEVRDLIAAADADLVLVGNPNNPDGRLHAKVDLLALAKNLRRRGGLLAVDEAFMDVGPPGASLAGEVSCGNIVVLRSFGKFFGLAGLRLGFALAAPALAAQLAATLGPWAISGPALAVGTKALGDKHWIERTQQRLAKAAGRLDAILAGAGLDVIGGTSLFRLVQTRAASELFHHLGRAGIFVRKFPDNMTWLRFGLPSRAQQWRRLQMAMARFRDSS
;
A
#
# COMPACT_ATOMS: atom_id res chain seq x y z
N MET A 1 -6.48 -12.93 21.51
CA MET A 1 -7.32 -11.79 21.96
C MET A 1 -6.98 -11.48 23.40
N PHE A 2 -7.20 -10.27 23.91
CA PHE A 2 -6.83 -9.82 25.25
C PHE A 2 -8.09 -9.77 26.12
N PRO A 3 -8.38 -10.80 26.96
CA PRO A 3 -9.52 -10.80 27.86
C PRO A 3 -9.46 -9.60 28.80
N GLY A 4 -10.59 -8.91 29.01
CA GLY A 4 -10.68 -7.72 29.89
C GLY A 4 -10.06 -6.44 29.33
N ALA A 5 -9.65 -6.42 28.06
CA ALA A 5 -9.13 -5.22 27.43
C ALA A 5 -10.22 -4.14 27.25
N SER A 6 -9.81 -2.88 27.27
CA SER A 6 -10.72 -1.73 27.10
C SER A 6 -11.38 -1.72 25.73
N GLU A 7 -12.70 -1.66 25.69
CA GLU A 7 -13.49 -1.51 24.45
C GLU A 7 -13.96 -0.08 24.26
N PRO A 8 -14.32 0.31 23.00
CA PRO A 8 -14.05 -0.40 21.75
C PRO A 8 -12.55 -0.45 21.46
N PHE A 9 -12.09 -1.52 20.82
CA PHE A 9 -10.69 -1.63 20.39
C PHE A 9 -10.28 -0.53 19.42
N VAL A 10 -9.04 -0.08 19.54
CA VAL A 10 -8.40 0.85 18.62
C VAL A 10 -7.44 0.04 17.73
N ASP A 11 -7.82 -0.17 16.47
CA ASP A 11 -6.97 -0.89 15.51
C ASP A 11 -5.95 0.06 14.88
N LEU A 12 -4.71 -0.06 15.31
CA LEU A 12 -3.53 0.61 14.74
C LEU A 12 -2.62 -0.40 14.01
N SER A 13 -3.10 -1.60 13.70
CA SER A 13 -2.31 -2.63 13.03
C SER A 13 -2.17 -2.40 11.51
N THR A 14 -3.00 -1.54 10.94
CA THR A 14 -3.05 -1.27 9.51
C THR A 14 -2.43 0.09 9.16
N GLY A 15 -1.87 0.21 7.95
CA GLY A 15 -1.44 1.49 7.37
C GLY A 15 -2.56 2.12 6.53
N ILE A 16 -3.76 2.26 7.09
CA ILE A 16 -4.94 2.79 6.41
C ILE A 16 -5.28 4.14 7.04
N ASN A 17 -5.63 5.12 6.20
CA ASN A 17 -6.15 6.39 6.68
C ASN A 17 -7.36 6.17 7.59
N PRO A 18 -7.30 6.57 8.87
CA PRO A 18 -8.36 6.32 9.82
C PRO A 18 -9.60 7.19 9.60
N ASP A 19 -9.49 8.25 8.79
CA ASP A 19 -10.60 9.14 8.42
C ASP A 19 -10.88 8.99 6.92
N PRO A 20 -11.83 8.12 6.54
CA PRO A 20 -12.05 7.76 5.14
C PRO A 20 -12.60 8.95 4.31
N TYR A 21 -12.42 8.84 2.99
CA TYR A 21 -13.11 9.72 2.04
C TYR A 21 -14.62 9.65 2.26
N PRO A 22 -15.31 10.79 2.34
CA PRO A 22 -16.76 10.82 2.58
C PRO A 22 -17.49 10.15 1.42
N LEU A 23 -18.29 9.13 1.74
CA LEU A 23 -19.03 8.39 0.73
C LEU A 23 -20.13 9.26 0.12
N PRO A 24 -20.19 9.39 -1.21
CA PRO A 24 -21.34 9.99 -1.86
C PRO A 24 -22.57 9.08 -1.73
N ARG A 25 -23.77 9.65 -1.90
CA ARG A 25 -24.96 8.82 -2.10
C ARG A 25 -24.78 8.01 -3.39
N ILE A 26 -24.84 6.69 -3.27
CA ILE A 26 -24.71 5.77 -4.39
C ILE A 26 -26.13 5.33 -4.78
N PRO A 27 -26.58 5.59 -6.03
CA PRO A 27 -27.87 5.11 -6.52
C PRO A 27 -27.95 3.60 -6.54
N VAL A 28 -29.15 3.06 -6.33
CA VAL A 28 -29.38 1.60 -6.25
C VAL A 28 -29.00 0.87 -7.56
N ASP A 29 -29.16 1.52 -8.70
CA ASP A 29 -28.77 0.98 -10.00
C ASP A 29 -27.27 0.63 -10.10
N ARG A 30 -26.42 1.31 -9.34
CA ARG A 30 -24.99 0.99 -9.24
C ARG A 30 -24.71 -0.35 -8.53
N PHE A 31 -25.67 -0.86 -7.79
CA PHE A 31 -25.60 -2.18 -7.19
C PHE A 31 -26.30 -3.24 -8.04
N ALA A 32 -27.39 -2.85 -8.75
CA ALA A 32 -28.26 -3.75 -9.46
C ALA A 32 -27.78 -4.08 -10.89
N ARG A 33 -26.99 -3.20 -11.51
CA ARG A 33 -26.53 -3.36 -12.89
C ARG A 33 -25.06 -3.70 -12.96
N LEU A 34 -24.69 -4.52 -13.94
CA LEU A 34 -23.28 -4.73 -14.27
C LEU A 34 -22.65 -3.43 -14.78
N PRO A 35 -21.37 -3.17 -14.45
CA PRO A 35 -20.66 -2.00 -14.90
C PRO A 35 -20.53 -1.96 -16.42
N ASP A 36 -20.73 -0.79 -17.01
CA ASP A 36 -20.52 -0.57 -18.43
C ASP A 36 -19.08 -0.09 -18.74
N ALA A 37 -18.67 -0.19 -20.00
CA ALA A 37 -17.35 0.20 -20.44
C ALA A 37 -17.10 1.71 -20.26
N ALA A 38 -18.15 2.55 -20.37
CA ALA A 38 -18.04 3.99 -20.21
C ALA A 38 -17.70 4.36 -18.76
N ALA A 39 -18.31 3.71 -17.76
CA ALA A 39 -18.00 3.92 -16.35
C ALA A 39 -16.57 3.47 -16.00
N ILE A 40 -16.12 2.34 -16.56
CA ILE A 40 -14.73 1.86 -16.38
C ILE A 40 -13.75 2.85 -17.04
N GLY A 41 -14.04 3.32 -18.25
CA GLY A 41 -13.24 4.33 -18.95
C GLY A 41 -13.17 5.65 -18.19
N ALA A 42 -14.27 6.12 -17.61
CA ALA A 42 -14.30 7.32 -16.78
C ALA A 42 -13.41 7.19 -15.54
N LEU A 43 -13.44 6.05 -14.84
CA LEU A 43 -12.53 5.78 -13.72
C LEU A 43 -11.07 5.77 -14.17
N ALA A 44 -10.75 5.09 -15.29
CA ALA A 44 -9.39 5.05 -15.83
C ALA A 44 -8.88 6.46 -16.18
N ALA A 45 -9.71 7.30 -16.82
CA ALA A 45 -9.37 8.68 -17.18
C ALA A 45 -9.08 9.56 -15.95
N VAL A 46 -9.79 9.38 -14.86
CA VAL A 46 -9.52 10.09 -13.60
C VAL A 46 -8.23 9.55 -12.95
N ALA A 47 -8.03 8.24 -12.96
CA ALA A 47 -6.83 7.60 -12.44
C ALA A 47 -5.54 8.04 -13.17
N VAL A 48 -5.61 8.27 -14.50
CA VAL A 48 -4.51 8.86 -15.27
C VAL A 48 -4.04 10.17 -14.64
N ARG A 49 -4.96 11.07 -14.35
CA ARG A 49 -4.62 12.38 -13.75
C ARG A 49 -4.16 12.26 -12.31
N ALA A 50 -4.79 11.40 -11.54
CA ALA A 50 -4.48 11.22 -10.11
C ALA A 50 -3.12 10.58 -9.89
N TYR A 51 -2.73 9.63 -10.72
CA TYR A 51 -1.49 8.87 -10.57
C TYR A 51 -0.36 9.29 -11.52
N GLY A 52 -0.63 10.24 -12.42
CA GLY A 52 0.35 10.68 -13.40
C GLY A 52 0.68 9.62 -14.47
N ALA A 53 -0.28 8.76 -14.79
CA ALA A 53 -0.13 7.78 -15.86
C ALA A 53 -0.16 8.46 -17.25
N VAL A 54 0.40 7.80 -18.27
CA VAL A 54 0.53 8.37 -19.62
C VAL A 54 -0.83 8.55 -20.30
N SER A 55 -1.70 7.54 -20.23
CA SER A 55 -3.05 7.56 -20.77
C SER A 55 -3.91 6.42 -20.20
N ALA A 56 -5.21 6.42 -20.53
CA ALA A 56 -6.15 5.43 -20.00
C ALA A 56 -5.84 3.98 -20.42
N VAL A 57 -5.20 3.76 -21.57
CA VAL A 57 -4.80 2.40 -22.02
C VAL A 57 -3.67 1.80 -21.19
N HIS A 58 -3.02 2.59 -20.33
CA HIS A 58 -2.01 2.14 -19.38
C HIS A 58 -2.61 1.79 -18.00
N VAL A 59 -3.91 2.02 -17.78
CA VAL A 59 -4.54 1.89 -16.46
C VAL A 59 -5.53 0.73 -16.45
N VAL A 60 -5.31 -0.21 -15.54
CA VAL A 60 -6.17 -1.38 -15.33
C VAL A 60 -6.77 -1.32 -13.92
N PRO A 61 -8.03 -0.91 -13.77
CA PRO A 61 -8.72 -1.02 -12.49
C PRO A 61 -8.93 -2.49 -12.10
N ALA A 62 -8.80 -2.81 -10.81
CA ALA A 62 -8.94 -4.16 -10.28
C ALA A 62 -9.65 -4.18 -8.92
N PRO A 63 -10.24 -5.31 -8.49
CA PRO A 63 -10.89 -5.43 -7.18
C PRO A 63 -9.87 -5.49 -6.03
N GLY A 64 -9.11 -4.39 -5.89
CA GLY A 64 -7.98 -4.21 -4.97
C GLY A 64 -6.64 -4.55 -5.61
N SER A 65 -5.54 -3.95 -5.10
CA SER A 65 -4.19 -4.23 -5.59
C SER A 65 -3.70 -5.64 -5.26
N GLN A 66 -4.26 -6.29 -4.25
CA GLN A 66 -3.85 -7.63 -3.82
C GLN A 66 -4.04 -8.69 -4.91
N ILE A 67 -5.15 -8.66 -5.64
CA ILE A 67 -5.42 -9.63 -6.71
C ILE A 67 -4.46 -9.45 -7.89
N LEU A 68 -3.94 -8.25 -8.07
CA LEU A 68 -3.01 -7.95 -9.14
C LEU A 68 -1.62 -8.56 -8.92
N LEU A 69 -1.21 -8.84 -7.68
CA LEU A 69 0.12 -9.37 -7.39
C LEU A 69 0.43 -10.68 -8.14
N PRO A 70 -0.37 -11.75 -7.99
CA PRO A 70 -0.13 -12.99 -8.74
C PRO A 70 -0.34 -12.83 -10.25
N LEU A 71 -1.27 -11.96 -10.68
CA LEU A 71 -1.49 -11.70 -12.09
C LEU A 71 -0.28 -11.01 -12.75
N VAL A 72 0.33 -10.05 -12.04
CA VAL A 72 1.55 -9.37 -12.51
C VAL A 72 2.74 -10.34 -12.52
N ALA A 73 2.87 -11.18 -11.50
CA ALA A 73 3.90 -12.20 -11.51
C ALA A 73 3.75 -13.20 -12.68
N GLY A 74 2.51 -13.51 -13.08
CA GLY A 74 2.20 -14.38 -14.22
C GLY A 74 2.34 -13.73 -15.60
N LEU A 75 2.71 -12.44 -15.70
CA LEU A 75 2.92 -11.78 -17.00
C LEU A 75 4.16 -12.27 -17.76
N ILE A 76 5.10 -12.87 -17.06
CA ILE A 76 6.30 -13.47 -17.63
C ILE A 76 6.37 -14.96 -17.27
N ARG A 77 7.15 -15.72 -18.02
CA ARG A 77 7.36 -17.15 -17.72
C ARG A 77 8.02 -17.33 -16.36
N PRO A 78 7.67 -18.41 -15.61
CA PRO A 78 8.36 -18.75 -14.38
C PRO A 78 9.88 -18.78 -14.54
N GLY A 79 10.56 -18.15 -13.60
CA GLY A 79 12.02 -18.02 -13.55
C GLY A 79 12.42 -17.54 -12.15
N ARG A 80 13.56 -16.87 -12.01
CA ARG A 80 14.04 -16.34 -10.74
C ARG A 80 13.29 -15.05 -10.40
N ALA A 81 12.65 -15.01 -9.23
CA ALA A 81 12.04 -13.80 -8.70
C ALA A 81 12.80 -13.29 -7.47
N ALA A 82 13.09 -11.99 -7.44
CA ALA A 82 13.68 -11.33 -6.30
C ALA A 82 12.67 -10.38 -5.65
N VAL A 83 12.51 -10.48 -4.34
CA VAL A 83 11.73 -9.55 -3.51
C VAL A 83 12.68 -8.73 -2.66
N VAL A 84 12.62 -7.41 -2.78
CA VAL A 84 13.52 -6.52 -2.02
C VAL A 84 13.00 -6.40 -0.59
N ALA A 85 13.62 -7.15 0.32
CA ALA A 85 13.22 -7.26 1.73
C ALA A 85 13.83 -6.14 2.63
N PRO A 86 13.28 -5.91 3.83
CA PRO A 86 12.01 -6.47 4.30
C PRO A 86 10.86 -6.00 3.43
N ALA A 87 9.83 -6.81 3.22
CA ALA A 87 8.76 -6.49 2.30
C ALA A 87 7.38 -6.95 2.83
N TYR A 88 6.34 -6.57 2.12
CA TYR A 88 5.02 -7.15 2.31
C TYR A 88 5.04 -8.61 1.86
N GLY A 89 4.83 -9.56 2.77
CA GLY A 89 5.02 -11.00 2.51
C GLY A 89 4.20 -11.56 1.35
N GLU A 90 3.10 -10.90 0.96
CA GLU A 90 2.30 -11.30 -0.20
C GLU A 90 3.02 -11.06 -1.54
N LEU A 91 4.09 -10.26 -1.58
CA LEU A 91 4.91 -10.12 -2.79
C LEU A 91 5.62 -11.43 -3.11
N ALA A 92 6.31 -12.01 -2.13
CA ALA A 92 6.97 -13.31 -2.26
C ALA A 92 5.98 -14.43 -2.55
N ARG A 93 4.87 -14.46 -1.78
CA ARG A 93 3.81 -15.44 -1.98
C ARG A 93 3.20 -15.39 -3.37
N ALA A 94 2.94 -14.20 -3.91
CA ALA A 94 2.36 -14.03 -5.24
C ALA A 94 3.30 -14.53 -6.35
N ALA A 95 4.60 -14.25 -6.24
CA ALA A 95 5.60 -14.76 -7.18
C ALA A 95 5.70 -16.30 -7.12
N ALA A 96 5.70 -16.87 -5.91
CA ALA A 96 5.70 -18.33 -5.73
C ALA A 96 4.43 -18.98 -6.32
N LEU A 97 3.26 -18.40 -6.13
CA LEU A 97 2.01 -18.89 -6.72
C LEU A 97 2.01 -18.84 -8.25
N ALA A 98 2.74 -17.89 -8.84
CA ALA A 98 2.95 -17.82 -10.29
C ALA A 98 4.03 -18.79 -10.81
N GLY A 99 4.63 -19.60 -9.93
CA GLY A 99 5.62 -20.64 -10.27
C GLY A 99 7.06 -20.17 -10.34
N HIS A 100 7.37 -18.95 -9.86
CA HIS A 100 8.75 -18.45 -9.79
C HIS A 100 9.52 -19.07 -8.62
N ASP A 101 10.82 -19.23 -8.82
CA ASP A 101 11.79 -19.48 -7.74
C ASP A 101 12.10 -18.16 -7.05
N VAL A 102 11.63 -18.01 -5.79
CA VAL A 102 11.61 -16.73 -5.07
C VAL A 102 12.74 -16.65 -4.07
N SER A 103 13.50 -15.56 -4.14
CA SER A 103 14.49 -15.19 -3.13
C SER A 103 14.23 -13.79 -2.60
N GLU A 104 14.39 -13.62 -1.29
CA GLU A 104 14.41 -12.29 -0.66
C GLU A 104 15.83 -11.73 -0.71
N VAL A 105 15.96 -10.48 -1.19
CA VAL A 105 17.23 -9.81 -1.37
C VAL A 105 17.25 -8.47 -0.61
N ARG A 106 18.42 -8.02 -0.17
CA ARG A 106 18.54 -6.82 0.67
C ARG A 106 18.35 -5.49 -0.08
N ASP A 107 18.67 -5.45 -1.38
CA ASP A 107 18.70 -4.22 -2.17
C ASP A 107 18.46 -4.48 -3.67
N LEU A 108 18.39 -3.39 -4.45
CA LEU A 108 18.17 -3.45 -5.89
C LEU A 108 19.35 -4.06 -6.67
N ILE A 109 20.58 -3.98 -6.13
CA ILE A 109 21.77 -4.54 -6.78
C ILE A 109 21.70 -6.06 -6.73
N ALA A 110 21.39 -6.61 -5.57
CA ALA A 110 21.22 -8.05 -5.40
C ALA A 110 20.01 -8.61 -6.19
N ALA A 111 19.04 -7.77 -6.55
CA ALA A 111 17.89 -8.12 -7.39
C ALA A 111 18.22 -8.15 -8.89
N ALA A 112 19.37 -7.61 -9.32
CA ALA A 112 19.64 -7.28 -10.72
C ALA A 112 19.66 -8.49 -11.66
N ASP A 113 19.89 -9.71 -11.14
CA ASP A 113 19.96 -10.95 -11.93
C ASP A 113 18.66 -11.77 -11.98
N ALA A 114 17.61 -11.32 -11.33
CA ALA A 114 16.30 -11.96 -11.39
C ALA A 114 15.58 -11.71 -12.73
N ASP A 115 14.58 -12.53 -13.04
CA ASP A 115 13.70 -12.36 -14.18
C ASP A 115 12.47 -11.51 -13.79
N LEU A 116 12.03 -11.62 -12.53
CA LEU A 116 11.00 -10.80 -11.91
C LEU A 116 11.57 -10.12 -10.67
N VAL A 117 11.41 -8.79 -10.57
CA VAL A 117 11.71 -8.07 -9.33
C VAL A 117 10.44 -7.45 -8.78
N LEU A 118 10.16 -7.68 -7.49
CA LEU A 118 9.06 -7.06 -6.76
C LEU A 118 9.63 -6.16 -5.66
N VAL A 119 9.17 -4.91 -5.63
CA VAL A 119 9.63 -3.90 -4.67
C VAL A 119 8.48 -3.04 -4.19
N GLY A 120 8.39 -2.79 -2.87
CA GLY A 120 7.50 -1.79 -2.29
C GLY A 120 8.12 -0.39 -2.37
N ASN A 121 7.36 0.63 -2.82
CA ASN A 121 7.87 2.00 -2.92
C ASN A 121 6.76 3.06 -2.78
N PRO A 122 6.53 3.66 -1.60
CA PRO A 122 7.19 3.40 -0.30
C PRO A 122 6.97 1.98 0.20
N ASN A 123 8.01 1.41 0.79
CA ASN A 123 7.99 0.03 1.22
C ASN A 123 7.12 -0.19 2.49
N ASN A 124 6.65 -1.38 2.65
CA ASN A 124 6.01 -1.90 3.84
C ASN A 124 6.85 -3.07 4.36
N PRO A 125 7.43 -2.99 5.60
CA PRO A 125 6.90 -2.21 6.72
C PRO A 125 7.65 -0.91 7.06
N ASP A 126 8.79 -0.62 6.43
CA ASP A 126 9.74 0.39 6.88
C ASP A 126 9.58 1.78 6.24
N GLY A 127 8.72 1.89 5.21
CA GLY A 127 8.50 3.14 4.49
C GLY A 127 9.67 3.55 3.59
N ARG A 128 10.68 2.69 3.41
CA ARG A 128 11.85 2.96 2.57
C ARG A 128 11.41 3.35 1.15
N LEU A 129 12.09 4.37 0.64
CA LEU A 129 11.94 4.82 -0.74
C LEU A 129 13.23 4.51 -1.50
N HIS A 130 13.08 3.90 -2.66
CA HIS A 130 14.14 3.81 -3.64
C HIS A 130 14.08 5.01 -4.58
N ALA A 131 15.23 5.53 -4.94
CA ALA A 131 15.28 6.64 -5.89
C ALA A 131 14.73 6.18 -7.26
N LYS A 132 13.95 7.04 -7.90
CA LYS A 132 13.35 6.74 -9.22
C LYS A 132 14.41 6.36 -10.25
N VAL A 133 15.57 7.02 -10.23
CA VAL A 133 16.69 6.72 -11.14
C VAL A 133 17.21 5.30 -10.98
N ASP A 134 17.29 4.80 -9.76
CA ASP A 134 17.79 3.45 -9.49
C ASP A 134 16.78 2.38 -9.94
N LEU A 135 15.49 2.61 -9.71
CA LEU A 135 14.43 1.72 -10.20
C LEU A 135 14.38 1.68 -11.73
N LEU A 136 14.59 2.82 -12.39
CA LEU A 136 14.66 2.88 -13.86
C LEU A 136 15.91 2.18 -14.41
N ALA A 137 17.06 2.30 -13.73
CA ALA A 137 18.27 1.59 -14.09
C ALA A 137 18.09 0.08 -13.97
N LEU A 138 17.46 -0.39 -12.88
CA LEU A 138 17.09 -1.79 -12.70
C LEU A 138 16.14 -2.26 -13.80
N ALA A 139 15.06 -1.53 -14.08
CA ALA A 139 14.12 -1.87 -15.15
C ALA A 139 14.81 -2.00 -16.51
N LYS A 140 15.72 -1.08 -16.83
CA LYS A 140 16.53 -1.13 -18.07
C LYS A 140 17.39 -2.39 -18.13
N ASN A 141 18.00 -2.80 -17.02
CA ASN A 141 18.78 -4.04 -16.95
C ASN A 141 17.89 -5.26 -17.16
N LEU A 142 16.77 -5.37 -16.44
CA LEU A 142 15.81 -6.46 -16.58
C LEU A 142 15.28 -6.58 -18.01
N ARG A 143 14.96 -5.46 -18.66
CA ARG A 143 14.42 -5.41 -20.02
C ARG A 143 15.32 -6.09 -21.05
N ARG A 144 16.65 -6.00 -20.91
CA ARG A 144 17.60 -6.64 -21.83
C ARG A 144 17.49 -8.16 -21.85
N ARG A 145 16.88 -8.74 -20.82
CA ARG A 145 16.70 -10.18 -20.62
C ARG A 145 15.23 -10.61 -20.66
N GLY A 146 14.33 -9.68 -21.04
CA GLY A 146 12.87 -9.93 -21.01
C GLY A 146 12.26 -9.96 -19.62
N GLY A 147 12.98 -9.46 -18.62
CA GLY A 147 12.53 -9.42 -17.21
C GLY A 147 11.58 -8.26 -16.91
N LEU A 148 10.87 -8.37 -15.80
CA LEU A 148 9.82 -7.46 -15.34
C LEU A 148 10.15 -6.84 -13.97
N LEU A 149 9.89 -5.54 -13.83
CA LEU A 149 9.88 -4.83 -12.56
C LEU A 149 8.44 -4.53 -12.13
N ALA A 150 8.03 -5.11 -11.01
CA ALA A 150 6.75 -4.82 -10.34
C ALA A 150 6.98 -3.93 -9.11
N VAL A 151 6.38 -2.74 -9.11
CA VAL A 151 6.52 -1.75 -8.02
C VAL A 151 5.20 -1.60 -7.29
N ASP A 152 5.16 -2.03 -6.03
CA ASP A 152 3.99 -1.81 -5.17
C ASP A 152 4.02 -0.40 -4.57
N GLU A 153 3.28 0.50 -5.18
CA GLU A 153 3.08 1.88 -4.76
C GLU A 153 1.81 2.08 -3.92
N ALA A 154 1.43 1.08 -3.11
CA ALA A 154 0.22 1.15 -2.29
C ALA A 154 0.21 2.33 -1.30
N PHE A 155 1.36 2.89 -0.96
CA PHE A 155 1.53 4.03 -0.06
C PHE A 155 2.00 5.31 -0.77
N MET A 156 2.07 5.33 -2.10
CA MET A 156 2.62 6.46 -2.85
C MET A 156 1.71 7.71 -2.82
N ASP A 157 0.43 7.58 -2.47
CA ASP A 157 -0.47 8.74 -2.29
C ASP A 157 -0.01 9.66 -1.14
N VAL A 158 0.83 9.16 -0.22
CA VAL A 158 1.52 9.93 0.83
C VAL A 158 3.04 9.98 0.64
N GLY A 159 3.53 9.52 -0.49
CA GLY A 159 4.93 9.60 -0.89
C GLY A 159 5.32 11.00 -1.39
N PRO A 160 6.61 11.24 -1.58
CA PRO A 160 7.08 12.53 -2.09
C PRO A 160 6.66 12.74 -3.56
N PRO A 161 6.40 13.99 -3.96
CA PRO A 161 6.11 14.33 -5.35
C PRO A 161 7.20 13.83 -6.30
N GLY A 162 6.82 13.29 -7.45
CA GLY A 162 7.74 12.84 -8.49
C GLY A 162 8.42 11.48 -8.25
N ALA A 163 8.20 10.83 -7.09
CA ALA A 163 8.82 9.53 -6.79
C ALA A 163 8.13 8.34 -7.49
N SER A 164 6.88 8.49 -7.91
CA SER A 164 6.13 7.43 -8.60
C SER A 164 6.72 7.09 -9.97
N LEU A 165 6.68 5.79 -10.31
CA LEU A 165 7.02 5.29 -11.64
C LEU A 165 5.80 5.22 -12.58
N ALA A 166 4.64 5.70 -12.18
CA ALA A 166 3.41 5.66 -12.97
C ALA A 166 3.53 6.30 -14.36
N GLY A 167 4.33 7.38 -14.50
CA GLY A 167 4.62 8.03 -15.76
C GLY A 167 5.63 7.30 -16.65
N GLU A 168 6.33 6.30 -16.13
CA GLU A 168 7.45 5.61 -16.80
C GLU A 168 7.05 4.22 -17.35
N VAL A 169 5.82 3.81 -17.14
CA VAL A 169 5.36 2.45 -17.51
C VAL A 169 5.43 2.16 -19.03
N SER A 170 5.50 3.19 -19.86
CA SER A 170 5.71 3.06 -21.32
C SER A 170 7.08 2.43 -21.67
N CYS A 171 8.02 2.30 -20.73
CA CYS A 171 9.26 1.55 -20.92
C CYS A 171 9.02 0.08 -21.31
N GLY A 172 7.82 -0.45 -21.06
CA GLY A 172 7.41 -1.78 -21.54
C GLY A 172 7.57 -2.92 -20.54
N ASN A 173 8.38 -2.76 -19.51
CA ASN A 173 8.65 -3.82 -18.50
C ASN A 173 8.53 -3.30 -17.06
N ILE A 174 7.77 -2.26 -16.82
CA ILE A 174 7.44 -1.74 -15.50
C ILE A 174 5.94 -1.90 -15.29
N VAL A 175 5.55 -2.48 -14.16
CA VAL A 175 4.17 -2.49 -13.67
C VAL A 175 4.14 -1.81 -12.32
N VAL A 176 3.31 -0.79 -12.19
CA VAL A 176 3.08 -0.07 -10.93
C VAL A 176 1.72 -0.45 -10.37
N LEU A 177 1.67 -0.81 -9.08
CA LEU A 177 0.43 -1.13 -8.39
C LEU A 177 0.01 0.03 -7.46
N ARG A 178 -1.27 0.41 -7.51
CA ARG A 178 -1.84 1.45 -6.65
C ARG A 178 -2.98 0.89 -5.82
N SER A 179 -3.00 1.20 -4.53
CA SER A 179 -4.04 0.74 -3.62
C SER A 179 -4.95 1.90 -3.19
N PHE A 180 -6.16 1.93 -3.72
CA PHE A 180 -7.15 2.94 -3.33
C PHE A 180 -7.53 2.85 -1.83
N GLY A 181 -7.53 1.67 -1.25
CA GLY A 181 -7.99 1.44 0.12
C GLY A 181 -7.14 2.06 1.22
N LYS A 182 -5.87 2.41 0.94
CA LYS A 182 -4.92 2.91 1.96
C LYS A 182 -5.16 4.39 2.26
N PHE A 183 -4.85 5.26 1.31
CA PHE A 183 -4.94 6.71 1.44
C PHE A 183 -6.39 7.19 1.57
N PHE A 184 -7.30 6.65 0.76
CA PHE A 184 -8.71 7.03 0.84
C PHE A 184 -9.45 6.42 2.04
N GLY A 185 -8.83 5.53 2.82
CA GLY A 185 -9.43 4.94 4.01
C GLY A 185 -10.60 3.98 3.72
N LEU A 186 -10.74 3.53 2.47
CA LEU A 186 -11.87 2.75 1.98
C LEU A 186 -11.44 1.33 1.57
N ALA A 187 -10.70 0.65 2.45
CA ALA A 187 -10.17 -0.68 2.17
C ALA A 187 -11.26 -1.73 1.81
N GLY A 188 -12.44 -1.60 2.41
CA GLY A 188 -13.60 -2.46 2.14
C GLY A 188 -14.24 -2.24 0.77
N LEU A 189 -13.95 -1.14 0.08
CA LEU A 189 -14.46 -0.87 -1.27
C LEU A 189 -13.87 -1.81 -2.32
N ARG A 190 -12.73 -2.41 -2.04
CA ARG A 190 -11.99 -3.30 -2.94
C ARG A 190 -11.71 -2.65 -4.29
N LEU A 191 -10.91 -1.59 -4.30
CA LEU A 191 -10.45 -0.91 -5.51
C LEU A 191 -8.92 -0.77 -5.49
N GLY A 192 -8.29 -1.08 -6.61
CA GLY A 192 -6.87 -0.87 -6.87
C GLY A 192 -6.62 -0.73 -8.36
N PHE A 193 -5.38 -0.50 -8.74
CA PHE A 193 -5.00 -0.28 -10.13
C PHE A 193 -3.64 -0.91 -10.42
N ALA A 194 -3.48 -1.47 -11.62
CA ALA A 194 -2.20 -1.66 -12.24
C ALA A 194 -1.99 -0.59 -13.32
N LEU A 195 -0.79 -0.06 -13.37
CA LEU A 195 -0.34 0.84 -14.43
C LEU A 195 0.80 0.15 -15.15
N ALA A 196 0.67 -0.03 -16.46
CA ALA A 196 1.62 -0.80 -17.27
C ALA A 196 1.62 -0.31 -18.72
N ALA A 197 2.59 -0.74 -19.51
CA ALA A 197 2.57 -0.55 -20.96
C ALA A 197 1.30 -1.19 -21.58
N PRO A 198 0.75 -0.65 -22.69
CA PRO A 198 -0.54 -1.08 -23.24
C PRO A 198 -0.68 -2.59 -23.42
N ALA A 199 0.37 -3.27 -23.89
CA ALA A 199 0.34 -4.72 -24.09
C ALA A 199 0.16 -5.50 -22.78
N LEU A 200 0.89 -5.12 -21.71
CA LEU A 200 0.77 -5.74 -20.38
C LEU A 200 -0.56 -5.35 -19.72
N ALA A 201 -1.00 -4.11 -19.89
CA ALA A 201 -2.29 -3.65 -19.39
C ALA A 201 -3.44 -4.43 -20.03
N ALA A 202 -3.41 -4.65 -21.34
CA ALA A 202 -4.41 -5.44 -22.05
C ALA A 202 -4.44 -6.91 -21.57
N GLN A 203 -3.27 -7.51 -21.32
CA GLN A 203 -3.17 -8.86 -20.80
C GLN A 203 -3.75 -8.98 -19.39
N LEU A 204 -3.44 -8.03 -18.48
CA LEU A 204 -4.03 -7.98 -17.14
C LEU A 204 -5.55 -7.79 -17.20
N ALA A 205 -6.04 -6.87 -18.04
CA ALA A 205 -7.47 -6.63 -18.21
C ALA A 205 -8.20 -7.88 -18.75
N ALA A 206 -7.61 -8.59 -19.71
CA ALA A 206 -8.16 -9.85 -20.24
C ALA A 206 -8.23 -10.94 -19.16
N THR A 207 -7.21 -11.05 -18.32
CA THR A 207 -7.16 -12.02 -17.23
C THR A 207 -8.19 -11.71 -16.12
N LEU A 208 -8.40 -10.44 -15.79
CA LEU A 208 -9.43 -10.01 -14.84
C LEU A 208 -10.85 -10.25 -15.37
N GLY A 209 -11.02 -10.27 -16.67
CA GLY A 209 -12.31 -10.39 -17.34
C GLY A 209 -13.18 -9.14 -17.25
N PRO A 210 -14.35 -9.18 -17.89
CA PRO A 210 -15.32 -8.08 -17.82
C PRO A 210 -15.89 -7.99 -16.40
N TRP A 211 -16.34 -6.79 -16.03
CA TRP A 211 -17.05 -6.53 -14.77
C TRP A 211 -16.25 -6.78 -13.47
N ALA A 212 -14.93 -6.76 -13.55
CA ALA A 212 -14.09 -7.00 -12.38
C ALA A 212 -14.32 -5.96 -11.25
N ILE A 213 -14.76 -4.74 -11.59
CA ILE A 213 -14.98 -3.65 -10.63
C ILE A 213 -16.48 -3.48 -10.39
N SER A 214 -16.89 -3.41 -9.12
CA SER A 214 -18.29 -3.16 -8.77
C SER A 214 -18.73 -1.73 -9.13
N GLY A 215 -20.03 -1.56 -9.44
CA GLY A 215 -20.60 -0.23 -9.73
C GLY A 215 -20.37 0.78 -8.61
N PRO A 216 -20.55 0.44 -7.32
CA PRO A 216 -20.19 1.31 -6.20
C PRO A 216 -18.71 1.72 -6.19
N ALA A 217 -17.78 0.80 -6.47
CA ALA A 217 -16.35 1.11 -6.52
C ALA A 217 -16.01 2.07 -7.67
N LEU A 218 -16.65 1.92 -8.84
CA LEU A 218 -16.52 2.87 -9.96
C LEU A 218 -17.01 4.27 -9.55
N ALA A 219 -18.20 4.37 -8.96
CA ALA A 219 -18.79 5.66 -8.58
C ALA A 219 -17.95 6.39 -7.52
N VAL A 220 -17.55 5.70 -6.45
CA VAL A 220 -16.74 6.27 -5.37
C VAL A 220 -15.33 6.58 -5.85
N GLY A 221 -14.69 5.65 -6.57
CA GLY A 221 -13.32 5.80 -7.06
C GLY A 221 -13.18 6.99 -8.00
N THR A 222 -14.09 7.13 -8.97
CA THR A 222 -14.10 8.25 -9.91
C THR A 222 -14.21 9.60 -9.20
N LYS A 223 -15.12 9.70 -8.21
CA LYS A 223 -15.31 10.92 -7.46
C LYS A 223 -14.10 11.23 -6.57
N ALA A 224 -13.62 10.26 -5.81
CA ALA A 224 -12.55 10.45 -4.84
C ALA A 224 -11.20 10.78 -5.50
N LEU A 225 -10.83 10.08 -6.57
CA LEU A 225 -9.61 10.36 -7.34
C LEU A 225 -9.65 11.74 -8.03
N GLY A 226 -10.84 12.27 -8.32
CA GLY A 226 -11.02 13.60 -8.89
C GLY A 226 -11.00 14.74 -7.87
N ASP A 227 -11.11 14.45 -6.57
CA ASP A 227 -11.22 15.46 -5.50
C ASP A 227 -9.83 15.91 -5.01
N LYS A 228 -9.16 16.73 -5.83
CA LYS A 228 -7.83 17.26 -5.52
C LYS A 228 -7.77 17.98 -4.16
N HIS A 229 -8.82 18.75 -3.83
CA HIS A 229 -8.87 19.51 -2.59
C HIS A 229 -8.90 18.61 -1.35
N TRP A 230 -9.67 17.51 -1.39
CA TRP A 230 -9.69 16.53 -0.31
C TRP A 230 -8.34 15.80 -0.22
N ILE A 231 -7.74 15.45 -1.36
CA ILE A 231 -6.43 14.79 -1.42
C ILE A 231 -5.36 15.64 -0.74
N GLU A 232 -5.21 16.90 -1.15
CA GLU A 232 -4.20 17.82 -0.61
C GLU A 232 -4.38 18.06 0.90
N ARG A 233 -5.61 18.34 1.34
CA ARG A 233 -5.92 18.51 2.78
C ARG A 233 -5.64 17.23 3.57
N THR A 234 -5.95 16.07 3.00
CA THR A 234 -5.74 14.79 3.66
C THR A 234 -4.25 14.47 3.77
N GLN A 235 -3.44 14.72 2.75
CA GLN A 235 -1.98 14.57 2.83
C GLN A 235 -1.40 15.40 3.97
N GLN A 236 -1.78 16.68 4.06
CA GLN A 236 -1.31 17.57 5.14
C GLN A 236 -1.77 17.09 6.52
N ARG A 237 -3.02 16.66 6.65
CA ARG A 237 -3.57 16.14 7.90
C ARG A 237 -2.84 14.88 8.35
N LEU A 238 -2.60 13.95 7.44
CA LEU A 238 -1.88 12.71 7.73
C LEU A 238 -0.42 12.97 8.12
N ALA A 239 0.26 13.91 7.47
CA ALA A 239 1.61 14.32 7.85
C ALA A 239 1.66 14.90 9.28
N LYS A 240 0.70 15.76 9.65
CA LYS A 240 0.57 16.29 11.03
C LYS A 240 0.28 15.17 12.04
N ALA A 241 -0.62 14.25 11.71
CA ALA A 241 -0.97 13.12 12.58
C ALA A 241 0.22 12.18 12.78
N ALA A 242 1.00 11.94 11.74
CA ALA A 242 2.21 11.15 11.82
C ALA A 242 3.28 11.79 12.72
N GLY A 243 3.50 13.10 12.62
CA GLY A 243 4.39 13.84 13.53
C GLY A 243 3.92 13.82 14.99
N ARG A 244 2.58 13.84 15.22
CA ARG A 244 2.03 13.63 16.57
C ARG A 244 2.33 12.22 17.09
N LEU A 245 2.21 11.20 16.24
CA LEU A 245 2.56 9.82 16.62
C LEU A 245 4.05 9.70 16.95
N ASP A 246 4.92 10.32 16.14
CA ASP A 246 6.37 10.36 16.40
C ASP A 246 6.67 10.94 17.79
N ALA A 247 6.03 12.06 18.16
CA ALA A 247 6.23 12.68 19.48
C ALA A 247 5.77 11.76 20.65
N ILE A 248 4.67 11.01 20.48
CA ILE A 248 4.18 10.06 21.48
C ILE A 248 5.16 8.88 21.63
N LEU A 249 5.64 8.33 20.52
CA LEU A 249 6.56 7.19 20.52
C LEU A 249 7.92 7.58 21.09
N ALA A 250 8.48 8.71 20.67
CA ALA A 250 9.74 9.25 21.21
C ALA A 250 9.62 9.59 22.71
N GLY A 251 8.47 10.15 23.15
CA GLY A 251 8.22 10.44 24.56
C GLY A 251 8.15 9.18 25.44
N ALA A 252 7.95 8.01 24.85
CA ALA A 252 8.01 6.69 25.51
C ALA A 252 9.39 6.00 25.36
N GLY A 253 10.39 6.68 24.82
CA GLY A 253 11.73 6.14 24.61
C GLY A 253 11.85 5.14 23.48
N LEU A 254 10.93 5.18 22.48
CA LEU A 254 10.94 4.25 21.36
C LEU A 254 11.59 4.85 20.12
N ASP A 255 12.43 4.06 19.47
CA ASP A 255 13.08 4.44 18.21
C ASP A 255 12.16 4.18 17.02
N VAL A 256 11.73 5.25 16.34
CA VAL A 256 11.04 5.18 15.06
C VAL A 256 12.08 5.01 13.95
N ILE A 257 12.16 3.79 13.41
CA ILE A 257 13.16 3.43 12.39
C ILE A 257 12.65 3.60 10.96
N GLY A 258 11.39 3.97 10.77
CA GLY A 258 10.82 4.18 9.44
C GLY A 258 9.31 4.37 9.45
N GLY A 259 8.74 4.51 8.26
CA GLY A 259 7.30 4.66 8.07
C GLY A 259 6.91 5.61 6.95
N THR A 260 5.61 5.83 6.85
CA THR A 260 4.98 6.81 5.96
C THR A 260 4.03 7.69 6.77
N SER A 261 3.38 8.69 6.16
CA SER A 261 2.33 9.43 6.86
C SER A 261 1.09 8.60 7.23
N LEU A 262 1.08 7.30 6.97
CA LEU A 262 -0.01 6.37 7.36
C LEU A 262 0.40 5.39 8.47
N PHE A 263 1.68 5.23 8.73
CA PHE A 263 2.18 4.33 9.77
C PHE A 263 3.62 4.68 10.19
N ARG A 264 4.01 4.18 11.37
CA ARG A 264 5.39 4.22 11.88
C ARG A 264 5.85 2.82 12.23
N LEU A 265 7.09 2.50 11.89
CA LEU A 265 7.79 1.30 12.31
C LEU A 265 8.69 1.64 13.48
N VAL A 266 8.54 0.92 14.57
CA VAL A 266 9.35 1.06 15.79
C VAL A 266 10.20 -0.18 15.96
N GLN A 267 11.43 0.01 16.44
CA GLN A 267 12.30 -1.06 16.90
C GLN A 267 12.53 -0.95 18.39
N THR A 268 12.30 -2.04 19.12
CA THR A 268 12.57 -2.12 20.55
C THR A 268 12.75 -3.58 20.98
N ARG A 269 13.65 -3.84 21.92
CA ARG A 269 13.81 -5.17 22.53
C ARG A 269 12.58 -5.61 23.33
N ALA A 270 11.82 -4.64 23.85
CA ALA A 270 10.58 -4.86 24.59
C ALA A 270 9.33 -4.96 23.70
N ALA A 271 9.46 -5.25 22.39
CA ALA A 271 8.34 -5.24 21.45
C ALA A 271 7.21 -6.22 21.85
N SER A 272 7.55 -7.40 22.36
CA SER A 272 6.53 -8.34 22.84
C SER A 272 5.77 -7.82 24.05
N GLU A 273 6.48 -7.25 25.02
CA GLU A 273 5.89 -6.67 26.24
C GLU A 273 5.01 -5.47 25.90
N LEU A 274 5.50 -4.58 25.05
CA LEU A 274 4.75 -3.42 24.57
C LEU A 274 3.48 -3.84 23.81
N PHE A 275 3.58 -4.87 22.97
CA PHE A 275 2.42 -5.41 22.26
C PHE A 275 1.34 -5.89 23.22
N HIS A 276 1.73 -6.65 24.25
CA HIS A 276 0.79 -7.15 25.27
C HIS A 276 0.25 -6.03 26.15
N HIS A 277 1.08 -5.04 26.52
CA HIS A 277 0.67 -3.87 27.27
C HIS A 277 -0.41 -3.06 26.51
N LEU A 278 -0.15 -2.74 25.25
CA LEU A 278 -1.11 -2.05 24.37
C LEU A 278 -2.38 -2.88 24.16
N GLY A 279 -2.24 -4.19 23.96
CA GLY A 279 -3.39 -5.09 23.80
C GLY A 279 -4.32 -5.06 25.00
N ARG A 280 -3.79 -5.08 26.23
CA ARG A 280 -4.57 -4.92 27.48
C ARG A 280 -5.26 -3.55 27.58
N ALA A 281 -4.63 -2.50 27.01
CA ALA A 281 -5.24 -1.18 26.91
C ALA A 281 -6.26 -1.06 25.74
N GLY A 282 -6.57 -2.16 25.06
CA GLY A 282 -7.49 -2.19 23.91
C GLY A 282 -6.93 -1.55 22.65
N ILE A 283 -5.60 -1.59 22.44
CA ILE A 283 -4.93 -1.02 21.27
C ILE A 283 -4.19 -2.14 20.53
N PHE A 284 -4.55 -2.34 19.26
CA PHE A 284 -3.88 -3.30 18.39
C PHE A 284 -2.83 -2.61 17.52
N VAL A 285 -1.60 -3.17 17.51
CA VAL A 285 -0.51 -2.79 16.62
C VAL A 285 -0.04 -4.00 15.82
N ARG A 286 0.72 -3.81 14.76
CA ARG A 286 1.22 -4.90 13.92
C ARG A 286 2.52 -5.46 14.45
N LYS A 287 2.56 -6.76 14.73
CA LYS A 287 3.78 -7.56 14.97
C LYS A 287 4.32 -8.14 13.66
N PHE A 288 5.61 -8.46 13.67
CA PHE A 288 6.29 -9.14 12.58
C PHE A 288 6.91 -10.43 13.10
N PRO A 289 6.44 -11.61 12.66
CA PRO A 289 6.97 -12.89 13.12
C PRO A 289 8.47 -13.06 12.84
N ASP A 290 8.91 -12.53 11.70
CA ASP A 290 10.29 -12.64 11.23
C ASP A 290 11.22 -11.59 11.85
N ASN A 291 10.67 -10.63 12.61
CA ASN A 291 11.43 -9.64 13.36
C ASN A 291 10.74 -9.29 14.68
N MET A 292 11.11 -10.02 15.72
CA MET A 292 10.50 -9.94 17.05
C MET A 292 10.73 -8.61 17.78
N THR A 293 11.60 -7.75 17.24
CA THR A 293 11.89 -6.41 17.80
C THR A 293 11.07 -5.30 17.14
N TRP A 294 10.25 -5.62 16.15
CA TRP A 294 9.51 -4.64 15.38
C TRP A 294 8.03 -4.58 15.73
N LEU A 295 7.52 -3.35 15.83
CA LEU A 295 6.09 -3.06 15.89
C LEU A 295 5.77 -1.93 14.91
N ARG A 296 4.68 -2.08 14.14
CA ARG A 296 4.20 -1.01 13.27
C ARG A 296 2.89 -0.44 13.81
N PHE A 297 2.85 0.88 13.91
CA PHE A 297 1.73 1.65 14.42
C PHE A 297 1.05 2.40 13.29
N GLY A 298 -0.24 2.20 13.07
CA GLY A 298 -1.10 3.06 12.29
C GLY A 298 -1.50 4.31 13.08
N LEU A 299 -2.35 5.15 12.49
CA LEU A 299 -2.79 6.40 13.08
C LEU A 299 -4.12 6.24 13.83
N PRO A 300 -4.28 6.79 15.04
CA PRO A 300 -5.58 6.99 15.65
C PRO A 300 -6.43 8.03 14.89
N SER A 301 -7.75 7.85 14.85
CA SER A 301 -8.68 8.80 14.24
C SER A 301 -9.15 9.86 15.26
N ARG A 302 -9.87 9.41 16.29
CA ARG A 302 -10.59 10.27 17.22
C ARG A 302 -9.70 10.74 18.37
N ALA A 303 -10.01 11.93 18.93
CA ALA A 303 -9.29 12.48 20.08
C ALA A 303 -9.20 11.50 21.27
N GLN A 304 -10.25 10.70 21.51
CA GLN A 304 -10.24 9.68 22.55
C GLN A 304 -9.22 8.56 22.29
N GLN A 305 -9.06 8.13 21.03
CA GLN A 305 -8.07 7.12 20.65
C GLN A 305 -6.65 7.64 20.84
N TRP A 306 -6.39 8.89 20.46
CA TRP A 306 -5.13 9.58 20.70
C TRP A 306 -4.79 9.66 22.20
N ARG A 307 -5.76 10.06 23.03
CA ARG A 307 -5.57 10.10 24.50
C ARG A 307 -5.29 8.72 25.06
N ARG A 308 -6.02 7.67 24.61
CA ARG A 308 -5.79 6.29 25.05
C ARG A 308 -4.38 5.83 24.70
N LEU A 309 -3.92 6.05 23.47
CA LEU A 309 -2.56 5.71 23.07
C LEU A 309 -1.52 6.44 23.92
N GLN A 310 -1.67 7.76 24.09
CA GLN A 310 -0.74 8.57 24.90
C GLN A 310 -0.65 8.08 26.33
N MET A 311 -1.78 7.79 26.97
CA MET A 311 -1.81 7.26 28.35
C MET A 311 -1.18 5.86 28.44
N ALA A 312 -1.46 4.99 27.47
CA ALA A 312 -0.87 3.65 27.46
C ALA A 312 0.66 3.72 27.30
N MET A 313 1.15 4.58 26.40
CA MET A 313 2.59 4.76 26.18
C MET A 313 3.30 5.37 27.39
N ALA A 314 2.70 6.35 28.08
CA ALA A 314 3.26 6.91 29.32
C ALA A 314 3.41 5.85 30.42
N ARG A 315 2.37 5.04 30.65
CA ARG A 315 2.40 3.94 31.64
C ARG A 315 3.44 2.86 31.31
N PHE A 316 3.67 2.59 30.03
CA PHE A 316 4.70 1.63 29.61
C PHE A 316 6.10 2.13 29.97
N ARG A 317 6.41 3.39 29.65
CA ARG A 317 7.69 4.04 30.00
C ARG A 317 7.97 3.98 31.51
N ASP A 318 6.96 4.28 32.34
CA ASP A 318 7.12 4.34 33.81
C ASP A 318 7.24 2.94 34.44
N SER A 319 7.01 1.86 33.66
CA SER A 319 7.12 0.45 34.08
C SER A 319 8.40 -0.24 33.56
N SER A 320 9.15 0.41 32.67
CA SER A 320 10.38 -0.08 32.05
C SER A 320 11.60 0.58 32.68
#